data_a0336cbd5618b69fe6e4457934b5a4e1
#
_entry.id   a0336cbd5618b69fe6e4457934b5a4e1
#
_cell.length_a   1.000
_cell.length_b   1.000
_cell.length_c   1.000
_cell.angle_alpha   90.00
_cell.angle_beta   90.00
_cell.angle_gamma   90.00
#
_symmetry.space_group_name_H-M   'P 1'
#
loop_
_entity.id
_entity.type
_entity.pdbx_description
1 polymer ?
#
loop_
_entity_poly.entity_id
_entity_poly.type
_entity_poly.pdbx_seq_one_letter_code
_entity_poly.pdbx_strand_id
1 'polypeptide(L)'
;MKTRTTVLTAILTSILAIALSAQRGGRGGAPGQQGTPTPPGPPRVEELKKEVAADIETMKVATQQMVDQVFSFGELGFQEFETSKYLTGILEKNGFRIERGFAGIPTAWVATWGNGKPVIALGSDIDDIPQASQKPGVGYHDPIIEGAPGHGEGHNSGVPLNVTAALAVKKIMEREKLPGTLKLWPGVAEELVGAKMYYIRAGMFRDVDVNLFAHVGSNLGVSWGAGFGTGLQSIEYTFKGESAHAAAQPWRGRSALDAVEMMDIGWNFRREHLRLQQRSHSVIVNGGDQPNVVPPNASVWYYFRETDYAHIKELREIGDAMAKAASMMTNTEVTSRILGAAWPQHMNKTVAETMYTNIQNIGLPKWDDADVTLAKGIQRELKQPQIGLATQIGQLRGGLDPEQNMGGPSDDIGDVSWNVPTATLGYPANIPNLPGHNWANAIAMATPIAHKGVTAGAKVQAMTVIDLLMRPELVQQASDYFRNVQTKDQKYIPFISDKDQPALWLNEKIMEKYGPEMKKLYYDPTKYKTYLEQLGIKYPTVR
;
A
#
# COMPACT_ATOMS: atom_id res chain seq x y z
N MET A 1 -83.44 -6.27 26.25
CA MET A 1 -82.09 -6.35 26.80
C MET A 1 -81.25 -7.24 25.82
N LYS A 2 -80.38 -6.65 25.03
CA LYS A 2 -79.62 -7.35 23.99
C LYS A 2 -78.12 -7.32 24.34
N THR A 3 -77.60 -8.48 24.63
CA THR A 3 -76.16 -8.76 24.84
C THR A 3 -75.43 -8.75 23.49
N ARG A 4 -74.47 -7.88 23.37
CA ARG A 4 -73.52 -7.89 22.22
C ARG A 4 -72.24 -8.61 22.59
N THR A 5 -71.99 -9.72 21.95
CA THR A 5 -70.74 -10.48 22.01
C THR A 5 -69.73 -9.85 21.06
N THR A 6 -68.63 -9.38 21.57
CA THR A 6 -67.53 -8.85 20.77
C THR A 6 -66.50 -9.97 20.54
N VAL A 7 -66.33 -10.38 19.30
CA VAL A 7 -65.31 -11.35 18.87
C VAL A 7 -64.01 -10.56 18.67
N LEU A 8 -62.98 -10.91 19.43
CA LEU A 8 -61.64 -10.37 19.29
C LEU A 8 -60.86 -11.28 18.33
N THR A 9 -60.64 -10.80 17.12
CA THR A 9 -59.78 -11.47 16.12
C THR A 9 -58.35 -11.08 16.41
N ALA A 10 -57.55 -12.01 16.95
CA ALA A 10 -56.10 -11.85 17.10
C ALA A 10 -55.40 -12.06 15.75
N ILE A 11 -54.89 -11.02 15.15
CA ILE A 11 -53.97 -11.10 13.99
C ILE A 11 -52.58 -11.32 14.54
N LEU A 12 -52.07 -12.56 14.40
CA LEU A 12 -50.67 -12.88 14.62
C LEU A 12 -49.84 -12.33 13.42
N THR A 13 -49.27 -11.17 13.58
CA THR A 13 -48.24 -10.66 12.67
C THR A 13 -46.89 -11.29 13.03
N SER A 14 -46.50 -12.31 12.27
CA SER A 14 -45.16 -12.88 12.34
C SER A 14 -44.18 -11.86 11.81
N ILE A 15 -43.49 -11.13 12.68
CA ILE A 15 -42.36 -10.28 12.33
C ILE A 15 -41.17 -11.22 12.08
N LEU A 16 -40.91 -11.50 10.81
CA LEU A 16 -39.68 -12.14 10.38
C LEU A 16 -38.54 -11.11 10.55
N ALA A 17 -37.84 -11.18 11.67
CA ALA A 17 -36.62 -10.41 11.88
C ALA A 17 -35.55 -10.92 10.93
N ILE A 18 -35.43 -10.29 9.76
CA ILE A 18 -34.25 -10.43 8.92
C ILE A 18 -33.12 -9.72 9.67
N ALA A 19 -32.28 -10.50 10.33
CA ALA A 19 -31.01 -10.03 10.85
C ALA A 19 -30.13 -9.62 9.66
N LEU A 20 -30.17 -8.34 9.27
CA LEU A 20 -29.13 -7.76 8.44
C LEU A 20 -27.85 -7.74 9.30
N SER A 21 -27.04 -8.78 9.17
CA SER A 21 -25.64 -8.73 9.57
C SER A 21 -24.94 -7.70 8.69
N ALA A 22 -24.81 -6.49 9.20
CA ALA A 22 -23.95 -5.47 8.59
C ALA A 22 -22.49 -5.96 8.71
N GLN A 23 -22.05 -6.76 7.74
CA GLN A 23 -20.64 -6.96 7.46
C GLN A 23 -20.04 -5.62 6.99
N ARG A 24 -19.64 -4.77 7.92
CA ARG A 24 -18.71 -3.67 7.66
C ARG A 24 -17.29 -4.27 7.61
N GLY A 25 -17.01 -4.97 6.53
CA GLY A 25 -15.74 -5.54 6.20
C GLY A 25 -15.78 -5.89 4.71
N GLY A 26 -15.34 -4.98 3.84
CA GLY A 26 -15.44 -5.13 2.39
C GLY A 26 -16.80 -4.69 1.86
N ARG A 27 -16.87 -3.49 1.29
CA ARG A 27 -18.04 -3.00 0.55
C ARG A 27 -18.38 -4.01 -0.55
N GLY A 28 -19.55 -4.63 -0.47
CA GLY A 28 -20.10 -5.46 -1.53
C GLY A 28 -20.40 -4.62 -2.76
N GLY A 29 -19.39 -4.39 -3.60
CA GLY A 29 -19.59 -4.01 -4.99
C GLY A 29 -20.29 -5.16 -5.74
N ALA A 30 -20.95 -4.86 -6.85
CA ALA A 30 -21.48 -5.88 -7.74
C ALA A 30 -20.42 -6.95 -8.01
N PRO A 31 -20.81 -8.25 -8.16
CA PRO A 31 -19.83 -9.29 -8.39
C PRO A 31 -19.07 -8.99 -9.69
N GLY A 32 -17.79 -8.65 -9.56
CA GLY A 32 -16.89 -8.51 -10.70
C GLY A 32 -16.83 -9.83 -11.48
N GLN A 33 -16.38 -9.77 -12.73
CA GLN A 33 -16.21 -10.97 -13.54
C GLN A 33 -15.35 -11.98 -12.79
N GLN A 34 -15.77 -13.24 -12.75
CA GLN A 34 -14.94 -14.31 -12.19
C GLN A 34 -13.78 -14.60 -13.15
N GLY A 35 -12.56 -14.66 -12.62
CA GLY A 35 -11.40 -15.16 -13.36
C GLY A 35 -11.37 -16.69 -13.39
N THR A 36 -10.65 -17.23 -14.34
CA THR A 36 -10.43 -18.67 -14.47
C THR A 36 -8.98 -18.98 -14.11
N PRO A 37 -8.71 -19.79 -13.06
CA PRO A 37 -7.35 -20.17 -12.73
C PRO A 37 -6.62 -20.77 -13.94
N THR A 38 -5.37 -20.38 -14.16
CA THR A 38 -4.55 -20.97 -15.23
C THR A 38 -4.36 -22.46 -14.99
N PRO A 39 -4.57 -23.34 -15.99
CA PRO A 39 -4.32 -24.76 -15.84
C PRO A 39 -2.89 -25.07 -15.39
N PRO A 40 -2.67 -26.19 -14.66
CA PRO A 40 -1.33 -26.62 -14.29
C PRO A 40 -0.39 -26.70 -15.49
N GLY A 41 0.88 -26.43 -15.25
CA GLY A 41 1.93 -26.54 -16.26
C GLY A 41 2.33 -27.98 -16.58
N PRO A 42 3.28 -28.18 -17.50
CA PRO A 42 3.90 -29.48 -17.73
C PRO A 42 4.48 -30.08 -16.43
N PRO A 43 4.62 -31.42 -16.34
CA PRO A 43 5.06 -32.08 -15.10
C PRO A 43 6.33 -31.50 -14.48
N ARG A 44 7.32 -31.12 -15.31
CA ARG A 44 8.59 -30.52 -14.83
C ARG A 44 8.37 -29.17 -14.18
N VAL A 45 7.47 -28.34 -14.69
CA VAL A 45 7.11 -27.06 -14.08
C VAL A 45 6.51 -27.27 -12.69
N GLU A 46 5.54 -28.19 -12.58
CA GLU A 46 4.89 -28.49 -11.30
C GLU A 46 5.85 -29.13 -10.28
N GLU A 47 6.83 -29.89 -10.74
CA GLU A 47 7.91 -30.40 -9.90
C GLU A 47 8.78 -29.28 -9.32
N LEU A 48 9.25 -28.36 -10.17
CA LEU A 48 10.06 -27.21 -9.75
C LEU A 48 9.29 -26.25 -8.85
N LYS A 49 7.98 -26.08 -9.07
CA LYS A 49 7.12 -25.29 -8.18
C LYS A 49 7.03 -25.91 -6.79
N LYS A 50 6.91 -27.23 -6.67
CA LYS A 50 6.94 -27.93 -5.37
C LYS A 50 8.30 -27.80 -4.69
N GLU A 51 9.36 -27.91 -5.46
CA GLU A 51 10.73 -27.77 -4.95
C GLU A 51 11.00 -26.37 -4.42
N VAL A 52 10.69 -25.31 -5.19
CA VAL A 52 10.92 -23.94 -4.74
C VAL A 52 10.10 -23.61 -3.48
N ALA A 53 8.89 -24.13 -3.36
CA ALA A 53 8.08 -23.96 -2.16
C ALA A 53 8.68 -24.67 -0.94
N ALA A 54 9.28 -25.84 -1.14
CA ALA A 54 10.01 -26.57 -0.07
C ALA A 54 11.31 -25.84 0.33
N ASP A 55 12.06 -25.31 -0.64
CA ASP A 55 13.26 -24.51 -0.38
C ASP A 55 12.92 -23.26 0.47
N ILE A 56 11.84 -22.55 0.15
CA ILE A 56 11.37 -21.39 0.91
C ILE A 56 11.05 -21.77 2.37
N GLU A 57 10.47 -22.95 2.60
CA GLU A 57 10.19 -23.40 3.98
C GLU A 57 11.49 -23.54 4.79
N THR A 58 12.59 -23.90 4.14
CA THR A 58 13.90 -23.96 4.82
C THR A 58 14.48 -22.59 5.15
N MET A 59 14.03 -21.55 4.45
CA MET A 59 14.47 -20.15 4.60
C MET A 59 13.66 -19.36 5.63
N LYS A 60 12.61 -19.93 6.22
CA LYS A 60 11.64 -19.21 7.06
C LYS A 60 12.25 -18.41 8.22
N VAL A 61 13.37 -18.88 8.81
CA VAL A 61 14.06 -18.15 9.88
C VAL A 61 14.75 -16.90 9.33
N ALA A 62 15.45 -17.02 8.21
CA ALA A 62 16.07 -15.85 7.56
C ALA A 62 15.02 -14.85 7.08
N THR A 63 13.90 -15.34 6.56
CA THR A 63 12.76 -14.49 6.17
C THR A 63 12.16 -13.75 7.36
N GLN A 64 11.92 -14.44 8.47
CA GLN A 64 11.46 -13.83 9.72
C GLN A 64 12.42 -12.75 10.21
N GLN A 65 13.74 -13.03 10.19
CA GLN A 65 14.75 -12.05 10.61
C GLN A 65 14.74 -10.80 9.73
N MET A 66 14.52 -10.94 8.43
CA MET A 66 14.36 -9.78 7.53
C MET A 66 13.12 -8.96 7.88
N VAL A 67 11.98 -9.62 8.12
CA VAL A 67 10.72 -8.96 8.50
C VAL A 67 10.88 -8.20 9.82
N ASP A 68 11.44 -8.83 10.84
CA ASP A 68 11.66 -8.23 12.17
C ASP A 68 12.65 -7.06 12.10
N GLN A 69 13.70 -7.19 11.27
CA GLN A 69 14.71 -6.15 11.10
C GLN A 69 14.11 -4.90 10.48
N VAL A 70 13.39 -5.03 9.36
CA VAL A 70 12.75 -3.89 8.69
C VAL A 70 11.68 -3.28 9.58
N PHE A 71 10.89 -4.09 10.28
CA PHE A 71 9.94 -3.60 11.28
C PHE A 71 10.61 -2.71 12.34
N SER A 72 11.79 -3.10 12.80
CA SER A 72 12.51 -2.36 13.84
C SER A 72 13.07 -1.01 13.39
N PHE A 73 13.23 -0.79 12.07
CA PHE A 73 13.73 0.48 11.53
C PHE A 73 12.69 1.59 11.56
N GLY A 74 11.45 1.28 11.18
CA GLY A 74 10.32 2.20 11.31
C GLY A 74 10.49 3.51 10.54
N GLU A 75 10.98 3.47 9.29
CA GLU A 75 11.38 4.64 8.51
C GLU A 75 10.26 5.17 7.63
N LEU A 76 10.02 6.47 7.67
CA LEU A 76 9.02 7.16 6.85
C LEU A 76 9.48 7.35 5.40
N GLY A 77 8.51 7.57 4.51
CA GLY A 77 8.74 7.78 3.09
C GLY A 77 9.80 8.84 2.78
N PHE A 78 10.68 8.53 1.83
CA PHE A 78 11.93 9.21 1.46
C PHE A 78 13.06 9.13 2.49
N GLN A 79 12.84 8.50 3.63
CA GLN A 79 13.82 8.38 4.72
C GLN A 79 14.20 6.91 5.02
N GLU A 80 13.93 5.98 4.12
CA GLU A 80 14.12 4.53 4.25
C GLU A 80 15.59 4.10 4.06
N PHE A 81 16.52 4.79 4.73
CA PHE A 81 17.97 4.61 4.52
C PHE A 81 18.51 3.29 5.08
N GLU A 82 18.15 2.93 6.32
CA GLU A 82 18.62 1.69 6.95
C GLU A 82 17.92 0.47 6.31
N THR A 83 16.63 0.59 5.98
CA THR A 83 15.87 -0.44 5.25
C THR A 83 16.50 -0.74 3.90
N SER A 84 16.75 0.29 3.07
CA SER A 84 17.37 0.15 1.76
C SER A 84 18.79 -0.41 1.84
N LYS A 85 19.59 0.05 2.78
CA LYS A 85 20.94 -0.45 3.04
C LYS A 85 20.95 -1.93 3.45
N TYR A 86 20.03 -2.32 4.34
CA TYR A 86 19.92 -3.69 4.84
C TYR A 86 19.53 -4.66 3.73
N LEU A 87 18.45 -4.36 3.01
CA LEU A 87 17.93 -5.23 1.95
C LEU A 87 18.90 -5.34 0.77
N THR A 88 19.48 -4.23 0.32
CA THR A 88 20.49 -4.27 -0.75
C THR A 88 21.74 -5.02 -0.34
N GLY A 89 22.16 -4.93 0.93
CA GLY A 89 23.30 -5.68 1.45
C GLY A 89 23.09 -7.20 1.42
N ILE A 90 21.85 -7.68 1.62
CA ILE A 90 21.51 -9.10 1.48
C ILE A 90 21.57 -9.50 0.00
N LEU A 91 21.00 -8.71 -0.90
CA LEU A 91 20.97 -9.01 -2.32
C LEU A 91 22.37 -8.99 -2.95
N GLU A 92 23.25 -8.05 -2.58
CA GLU A 92 24.65 -8.01 -3.04
C GLU A 92 25.43 -9.25 -2.60
N LYS A 93 25.30 -9.65 -1.35
CA LYS A 93 25.93 -10.89 -0.82
C LYS A 93 25.47 -12.13 -1.57
N ASN A 94 24.29 -12.09 -2.19
CA ASN A 94 23.73 -13.17 -3.01
C ASN A 94 23.93 -12.96 -4.52
N GLY A 95 24.82 -12.05 -4.92
CA GLY A 95 25.25 -11.88 -6.30
C GLY A 95 24.34 -11.04 -7.18
N PHE A 96 23.40 -10.29 -6.61
CA PHE A 96 22.64 -9.29 -7.37
C PHE A 96 23.48 -8.03 -7.58
N ARG A 97 23.39 -7.45 -8.77
CA ARG A 97 23.94 -6.13 -9.07
C ARG A 97 22.94 -5.07 -8.61
N ILE A 98 23.38 -4.14 -7.77
CA ILE A 98 22.55 -3.08 -7.23
C ILE A 98 22.84 -1.74 -7.91
N GLU A 99 21.79 -1.08 -8.39
CA GLU A 99 21.78 0.32 -8.78
C GLU A 99 21.05 1.13 -7.68
N ARG A 100 21.78 2.01 -7.00
CA ARG A 100 21.26 2.84 -5.89
C ARG A 100 20.97 4.25 -6.35
N GLY A 101 20.09 4.96 -5.65
CA GLY A 101 19.71 6.33 -5.96
C GLY A 101 18.92 6.44 -7.26
N PHE A 102 18.14 5.41 -7.59
CA PHE A 102 17.37 5.36 -8.83
C PHE A 102 16.37 6.54 -8.90
N ALA A 103 16.20 7.09 -10.09
CA ALA A 103 15.33 8.24 -10.36
C ALA A 103 15.67 9.50 -9.51
N GLY A 104 16.89 9.61 -8.97
CA GLY A 104 17.31 10.70 -8.10
C GLY A 104 16.77 10.60 -6.65
N ILE A 105 16.22 9.46 -6.26
CA ILE A 105 15.71 9.19 -4.92
C ILE A 105 16.74 8.35 -4.16
N PRO A 106 17.39 8.90 -3.10
CA PRO A 106 18.52 8.23 -2.43
C PRO A 106 18.20 6.84 -1.86
N THR A 107 16.96 6.62 -1.40
CA THR A 107 16.50 5.36 -0.80
C THR A 107 15.99 4.35 -1.84
N ALA A 108 15.81 4.77 -3.10
CA ALA A 108 15.39 3.89 -4.19
C ALA A 108 16.56 3.10 -4.77
N TRP A 109 16.29 1.87 -5.18
CA TRP A 109 17.29 0.98 -5.77
C TRP A 109 16.65 -0.04 -6.72
N VAL A 110 17.49 -0.60 -7.59
CA VAL A 110 17.14 -1.75 -8.43
C VAL A 110 18.20 -2.82 -8.26
N ALA A 111 17.79 -4.02 -7.93
CA ALA A 111 18.66 -5.20 -7.85
C ALA A 111 18.39 -6.12 -9.02
N THR A 112 19.41 -6.48 -9.78
CA THR A 112 19.28 -7.31 -10.99
C THR A 112 20.18 -8.53 -10.90
N TRP A 113 19.63 -9.70 -11.26
CA TRP A 113 20.35 -10.96 -11.37
C TRP A 113 19.87 -11.77 -12.58
N GLY A 114 20.77 -12.53 -13.21
CA GLY A 114 20.48 -13.31 -14.40
C GLY A 114 20.66 -12.50 -15.69
N ASN A 115 20.30 -13.09 -16.81
CA ASN A 115 20.34 -12.45 -18.12
C ASN A 115 19.31 -13.08 -19.07
N GLY A 116 18.94 -12.31 -20.09
CA GLY A 116 17.97 -12.75 -21.10
C GLY A 116 16.51 -12.56 -20.66
N LYS A 117 15.63 -13.13 -21.46
CA LYS A 117 14.17 -13.04 -21.31
C LYS A 117 13.58 -14.34 -20.75
N PRO A 118 12.44 -14.24 -20.02
CA PRO A 118 11.76 -13.00 -19.66
C PRO A 118 12.47 -12.21 -18.55
N VAL A 119 12.25 -10.89 -18.51
CA VAL A 119 12.61 -10.04 -17.37
C VAL A 119 11.41 -9.93 -16.45
N ILE A 120 11.53 -10.49 -15.26
CA ILE A 120 10.47 -10.51 -14.26
C ILE A 120 10.87 -9.59 -13.10
N ALA A 121 10.07 -8.56 -12.87
CA ALA A 121 10.26 -7.66 -11.75
C ALA A 121 9.44 -8.13 -10.53
N LEU A 122 10.01 -7.96 -9.33
CA LEU A 122 9.41 -8.24 -8.03
C LEU A 122 9.49 -6.97 -7.18
N GLY A 123 8.34 -6.41 -6.82
CA GLY A 123 8.25 -5.16 -6.07
C GLY A 123 7.38 -5.25 -4.84
N SER A 124 7.63 -4.38 -3.87
CA SER A 124 6.79 -4.10 -2.71
C SER A 124 7.24 -2.81 -2.02
N ASP A 125 6.37 -2.21 -1.23
CA ASP A 125 6.64 -0.98 -0.49
C ASP A 125 7.47 -1.24 0.75
N ILE A 126 8.13 -0.17 1.26
CA ILE A 126 9.07 -0.28 2.39
C ILE A 126 8.99 0.84 3.42
N ASP A 127 8.16 1.87 3.19
CA ASP A 127 8.02 3.01 4.07
C ASP A 127 6.94 2.80 5.16
N ASP A 128 6.92 3.71 6.12
CA ASP A 128 6.06 3.70 7.29
C ASP A 128 5.14 4.91 7.35
N ILE A 129 4.23 4.88 8.34
CA ILE A 129 3.34 5.99 8.64
C ILE A 129 3.71 6.69 9.96
N PRO A 130 3.43 8.00 10.08
CA PRO A 130 3.67 8.74 11.32
C PRO A 130 2.81 8.22 12.48
N GLN A 131 3.30 8.34 13.71
CA GLN A 131 2.56 8.09 14.97
C GLN A 131 1.99 6.66 15.10
N ALA A 132 2.56 5.69 14.41
CA ALA A 132 2.10 4.30 14.43
C ALA A 132 3.01 3.34 15.21
N SER A 133 3.97 3.87 15.97
CA SER A 133 4.83 3.04 16.83
C SER A 133 4.00 2.18 17.77
N GLN A 134 4.23 0.86 17.73
CA GLN A 134 3.45 -0.13 18.49
C GLN A 134 4.29 -1.37 18.78
N LYS A 135 4.20 -1.88 20.00
CA LYS A 135 4.79 -3.18 20.35
C LYS A 135 4.07 -4.30 19.61
N PRO A 136 4.77 -5.11 18.81
CA PRO A 136 4.17 -6.24 18.12
C PRO A 136 3.68 -7.28 19.13
N GLY A 137 2.58 -7.99 18.81
CA GLY A 137 2.04 -9.04 19.67
C GLY A 137 1.29 -8.57 20.91
N VAL A 138 1.15 -7.23 21.11
CA VAL A 138 0.39 -6.62 22.20
C VAL A 138 -0.94 -6.10 21.66
N GLY A 139 -2.05 -6.76 22.02
CA GLY A 139 -3.39 -6.53 21.48
C GLY A 139 -4.11 -5.30 22.03
N TYR A 140 -3.41 -4.24 22.38
CA TYR A 140 -3.91 -2.92 22.77
C TYR A 140 -2.81 -1.87 22.51
N HIS A 141 -3.17 -0.58 22.52
CA HIS A 141 -2.20 0.49 22.26
C HIS A 141 -1.11 0.52 23.36
N ASP A 142 0.10 0.22 22.96
CA ASP A 142 1.32 0.25 23.79
C ASP A 142 2.53 0.55 22.87
N PRO A 143 2.84 1.82 22.62
CA PRO A 143 3.89 2.21 21.68
C PRO A 143 5.27 1.77 22.16
N ILE A 144 6.17 1.44 21.22
CA ILE A 144 7.60 1.25 21.52
C ILE A 144 8.20 2.59 21.91
N ILE A 145 7.91 3.64 21.15
CA ILE A 145 8.26 5.04 21.44
C ILE A 145 7.03 5.90 21.16
N GLU A 146 6.58 6.65 22.16
CA GLU A 146 5.39 7.50 22.04
C GLU A 146 5.54 8.54 20.92
N GLY A 147 4.56 8.57 20.01
CA GLY A 147 4.50 9.48 18.86
C GLY A 147 5.47 9.20 17.73
N ALA A 148 6.31 8.15 17.82
CA ALA A 148 7.21 7.76 16.74
C ALA A 148 6.46 7.09 15.57
N PRO A 149 7.04 7.04 14.36
CA PRO A 149 6.51 6.27 13.24
C PRO A 149 6.55 4.76 13.50
N GLY A 150 5.85 3.99 12.68
CA GLY A 150 5.83 2.54 12.73
C GLY A 150 5.02 1.92 11.61
N HIS A 151 5.17 0.61 11.40
CA HIS A 151 4.55 -0.17 10.32
C HIS A 151 3.04 -0.37 10.52
N GLY A 152 2.31 0.75 10.58
CA GLY A 152 0.85 0.78 10.74
C GLY A 152 0.05 0.37 9.51
N GLU A 153 0.71 -0.08 8.45
CA GLU A 153 0.15 -0.80 7.31
C GLU A 153 0.83 -2.16 7.12
N GLY A 154 2.16 -2.24 7.22
CA GLY A 154 2.92 -3.49 7.22
C GLY A 154 3.89 -3.65 6.05
N HIS A 155 4.39 -2.56 5.50
CA HIS A 155 5.39 -2.54 4.41
C HIS A 155 6.76 -3.11 4.79
N ASN A 156 6.97 -3.48 6.07
CA ASN A 156 8.18 -4.18 6.51
C ASN A 156 8.34 -5.58 5.91
N SER A 157 7.32 -6.15 5.28
CA SER A 157 7.27 -7.59 5.03
C SER A 157 7.29 -7.99 3.55
N GLY A 158 6.90 -7.09 2.63
CA GLY A 158 6.76 -7.43 1.22
C GLY A 158 8.08 -7.55 0.46
N VAL A 159 9.06 -6.68 0.68
CA VAL A 159 10.39 -6.85 0.08
C VAL A 159 11.13 -8.06 0.67
N PRO A 160 11.12 -8.34 1.99
CA PRO A 160 11.58 -9.62 2.54
C PRO A 160 10.96 -10.86 1.89
N LEU A 161 9.64 -10.83 1.61
CA LEU A 161 8.94 -11.86 0.84
C LEU A 161 9.57 -12.05 -0.55
N ASN A 162 9.75 -10.96 -1.30
CA ASN A 162 10.30 -10.97 -2.65
C ASN A 162 11.78 -11.38 -2.68
N VAL A 163 12.59 -10.97 -1.70
CA VAL A 163 13.98 -11.42 -1.54
C VAL A 163 14.02 -12.93 -1.34
N THR A 164 13.20 -13.46 -0.44
CA THR A 164 13.12 -14.92 -0.19
C THR A 164 12.71 -15.68 -1.46
N ALA A 165 11.69 -15.22 -2.16
CA ALA A 165 11.23 -15.82 -3.41
C ALA A 165 12.33 -15.79 -4.49
N ALA A 166 12.98 -14.64 -4.67
CA ALA A 166 14.03 -14.48 -5.68
C ALA A 166 15.25 -15.35 -5.41
N LEU A 167 15.68 -15.49 -4.14
CA LEU A 167 16.82 -16.35 -3.78
C LEU A 167 16.51 -17.83 -4.03
N ALA A 168 15.31 -18.29 -3.73
CA ALA A 168 14.89 -19.66 -3.99
C ALA A 168 14.78 -19.95 -5.51
N VAL A 169 14.19 -19.02 -6.27
CA VAL A 169 14.11 -19.13 -7.73
C VAL A 169 15.49 -19.08 -8.37
N LYS A 170 16.37 -18.16 -7.95
CA LYS A 170 17.75 -18.07 -8.42
C LYS A 170 18.48 -19.42 -8.35
N LYS A 171 18.37 -20.14 -7.23
CA LYS A 171 18.97 -21.46 -7.03
C LYS A 171 18.50 -22.47 -8.08
N ILE A 172 17.21 -22.47 -8.42
CA ILE A 172 16.65 -23.32 -9.47
C ILE A 172 17.17 -22.88 -10.85
N MET A 173 17.13 -21.58 -11.14
CA MET A 173 17.62 -21.05 -12.43
C MET A 173 19.08 -21.42 -12.68
N GLU A 174 19.95 -21.32 -11.68
CA GLU A 174 21.37 -21.71 -11.78
C GLU A 174 21.53 -23.20 -12.08
N ARG A 175 20.82 -24.05 -11.35
CA ARG A 175 20.90 -25.51 -11.52
C ARG A 175 20.34 -25.98 -12.86
N GLU A 176 19.17 -25.52 -13.22
CA GLU A 176 18.47 -25.89 -14.47
C GLU A 176 18.97 -25.10 -15.69
N LYS A 177 19.85 -24.12 -15.48
CA LYS A 177 20.35 -23.20 -16.53
C LYS A 177 19.20 -22.47 -17.27
N LEU A 178 18.18 -22.07 -16.53
CA LEU A 178 17.03 -21.36 -17.09
C LEU A 178 17.45 -19.93 -17.47
N PRO A 179 17.17 -19.48 -18.70
CA PRO A 179 17.37 -18.08 -19.07
C PRO A 179 16.32 -17.21 -18.36
N GLY A 180 16.65 -15.95 -18.18
CA GLY A 180 15.74 -14.95 -17.61
C GLY A 180 16.48 -13.99 -16.69
N THR A 181 15.80 -12.90 -16.37
CA THR A 181 16.32 -11.86 -15.48
C THR A 181 15.34 -11.62 -14.34
N LEU A 182 15.85 -11.65 -13.11
CA LEU A 182 15.12 -11.22 -11.91
C LEU A 182 15.51 -9.78 -11.58
N LYS A 183 14.52 -8.91 -11.40
CA LYS A 183 14.70 -7.51 -11.04
C LYS A 183 13.89 -7.21 -9.79
N LEU A 184 14.55 -6.86 -8.67
CA LEU A 184 13.87 -6.48 -7.43
C LEU A 184 13.93 -4.96 -7.26
N TRP A 185 12.86 -4.38 -6.72
CA TRP A 185 12.75 -2.94 -6.51
C TRP A 185 11.84 -2.63 -5.32
N PRO A 186 12.13 -1.56 -4.53
CA PRO A 186 11.27 -1.10 -3.46
C PRO A 186 10.31 -0.01 -3.96
N GLY A 187 9.06 -0.01 -3.49
CA GLY A 187 8.25 1.20 -3.46
C GLY A 187 8.68 2.02 -2.26
N VAL A 188 9.39 3.12 -2.48
CA VAL A 188 9.72 4.09 -1.44
C VAL A 188 8.67 5.19 -1.42
N ALA A 189 8.41 5.77 -0.25
CA ALA A 189 7.45 6.85 -0.08
C ALA A 189 6.06 6.54 -0.69
N GLU A 190 5.59 5.29 -0.58
CA GLU A 190 4.27 4.87 -1.08
C GLU A 190 3.14 5.57 -0.33
N GLU A 191 3.25 5.73 0.97
CA GLU A 191 2.30 6.42 1.84
C GLU A 191 2.09 7.91 1.45
N LEU A 192 3.04 8.45 0.70
CA LEU A 192 2.99 9.77 0.09
C LEU A 192 2.60 9.73 -1.40
N VAL A 193 2.42 8.52 -1.99
CA VAL A 193 2.34 8.25 -3.43
C VAL A 193 3.46 8.97 -4.20
N GLY A 194 4.67 8.89 -3.64
CA GLY A 194 5.75 9.84 -3.92
C GLY A 194 6.78 9.39 -4.95
N ALA A 195 6.88 8.10 -5.32
CA ALA A 195 8.05 7.61 -6.02
C ALA A 195 7.79 6.91 -7.36
N LYS A 196 6.78 6.06 -7.50
CA LYS A 196 6.64 5.15 -8.66
C LYS A 196 6.45 5.91 -9.99
N MET A 197 5.82 7.08 -9.98
CA MET A 197 5.75 7.95 -11.18
C MET A 197 7.13 8.41 -11.67
N TYR A 198 8.09 8.64 -10.75
CA TYR A 198 9.48 8.97 -11.11
C TYR A 198 10.23 7.74 -11.61
N TYR A 199 9.93 6.55 -11.11
CA TYR A 199 10.47 5.29 -11.64
C TYR A 199 10.05 5.06 -13.09
N ILE A 200 8.78 5.32 -13.41
CA ILE A 200 8.26 5.25 -14.78
C ILE A 200 8.99 6.26 -15.67
N ARG A 201 9.10 7.51 -15.24
CA ARG A 201 9.81 8.56 -15.99
C ARG A 201 11.28 8.20 -16.24
N ALA A 202 11.96 7.65 -15.26
CA ALA A 202 13.35 7.20 -15.36
C ALA A 202 13.52 5.91 -16.19
N GLY A 203 12.44 5.19 -16.47
CA GLY A 203 12.44 4.02 -17.34
C GLY A 203 12.76 2.69 -16.66
N MET A 204 12.51 2.54 -15.36
CA MET A 204 12.76 1.31 -14.60
C MET A 204 12.15 0.06 -15.25
N PHE A 205 10.98 0.20 -15.86
CA PHE A 205 10.19 -0.92 -16.37
C PHE A 205 10.25 -1.10 -17.89
N ARG A 206 11.09 -0.34 -18.63
CA ARG A 206 11.15 -0.41 -20.11
C ARG A 206 11.56 -1.77 -20.66
N ASP A 207 12.36 -2.51 -19.92
CA ASP A 207 12.86 -3.84 -20.29
C ASP A 207 12.11 -4.98 -19.61
N VAL A 208 11.16 -4.67 -18.71
CA VAL A 208 10.40 -5.64 -17.92
C VAL A 208 9.25 -6.22 -18.74
N ASP A 209 9.11 -7.56 -18.72
CA ASP A 209 8.02 -8.27 -19.40
C ASP A 209 6.80 -8.45 -18.49
N VAL A 210 7.04 -8.73 -17.19
CA VAL A 210 5.99 -8.90 -16.18
C VAL A 210 6.50 -8.36 -14.84
N ASN A 211 5.65 -7.63 -14.14
CA ASN A 211 5.88 -7.18 -12.77
C ASN A 211 4.94 -7.90 -11.80
N LEU A 212 5.52 -8.52 -10.78
CA LEU A 212 4.81 -9.16 -9.67
C LEU A 212 4.98 -8.28 -8.43
N PHE A 213 3.91 -7.66 -8.00
CA PHE A 213 3.92 -6.83 -6.81
C PHE A 213 3.35 -7.61 -5.62
N ALA A 214 3.86 -7.36 -4.42
CA ALA A 214 3.34 -7.96 -3.19
C ALA A 214 2.91 -6.86 -2.23
N HIS A 215 1.69 -6.95 -1.70
CA HIS A 215 1.19 -6.02 -0.70
C HIS A 215 0.58 -6.78 0.48
N VAL A 216 0.88 -6.31 1.69
CA VAL A 216 0.37 -6.89 2.92
C VAL A 216 -1.16 -6.86 2.96
N GLY A 217 -1.76 -7.92 3.48
CA GLY A 217 -3.19 -8.03 3.69
C GLY A 217 -3.53 -9.01 4.79
N SER A 218 -4.80 -9.21 5.01
CA SER A 218 -5.30 -10.18 5.99
C SER A 218 -5.72 -11.51 5.38
N ASN A 219 -5.53 -11.67 4.07
CA ASN A 219 -5.87 -12.90 3.34
C ASN A 219 -4.89 -13.14 2.18
N LEU A 220 -4.87 -14.35 1.67
CA LEU A 220 -4.13 -14.71 0.47
C LEU A 220 -5.05 -14.57 -0.75
N GLY A 221 -4.71 -13.67 -1.66
CA GLY A 221 -5.58 -13.37 -2.80
C GLY A 221 -4.92 -12.52 -3.87
N VAL A 222 -5.59 -12.40 -5.01
CA VAL A 222 -5.21 -11.57 -6.14
C VAL A 222 -6.47 -11.16 -6.90
N SER A 223 -6.43 -9.99 -7.54
CA SER A 223 -7.49 -9.49 -8.41
C SER A 223 -6.92 -9.04 -9.76
N TRP A 224 -7.79 -8.81 -10.75
CA TRP A 224 -7.41 -8.35 -12.08
C TRP A 224 -8.39 -7.28 -12.60
N GLY A 225 -7.98 -6.52 -13.62
CA GLY A 225 -8.79 -5.46 -14.22
C GLY A 225 -8.72 -4.14 -13.44
N ALA A 226 -9.58 -3.21 -13.78
CA ALA A 226 -9.71 -1.90 -13.15
C ALA A 226 -10.80 -1.89 -12.05
N GLY A 227 -10.96 -0.77 -11.35
CA GLY A 227 -12.06 -0.55 -10.42
C GLY A 227 -11.78 -0.96 -8.97
N PHE A 228 -10.54 -1.22 -8.63
CA PHE A 228 -10.09 -1.45 -7.25
C PHE A 228 -9.33 -0.23 -6.75
N GLY A 229 -10.00 0.63 -5.95
CA GLY A 229 -9.39 1.85 -5.42
C GLY A 229 -9.53 3.07 -6.34
N THR A 230 -8.74 4.08 -6.05
CA THR A 230 -8.68 5.37 -6.76
C THR A 230 -7.24 5.68 -7.17
N GLY A 231 -7.09 6.60 -8.12
CA GLY A 231 -5.85 7.36 -8.27
C GLY A 231 -5.95 8.69 -7.54
N LEU A 232 -4.86 9.46 -7.52
CA LEU A 232 -4.84 10.77 -6.88
C LEU A 232 -3.76 11.69 -7.41
N GLN A 233 -3.91 12.98 -7.12
CA GLN A 233 -2.81 13.96 -7.09
C GLN A 233 -2.67 14.56 -5.70
N SER A 234 -1.42 14.62 -5.24
CA SER A 234 -0.97 15.18 -3.97
C SER A 234 -0.34 16.54 -4.24
N ILE A 235 -0.96 17.62 -3.78
CA ILE A 235 -0.61 18.99 -4.15
C ILE A 235 -0.48 19.85 -2.91
N GLU A 236 0.62 20.58 -2.80
CA GLU A 236 0.76 21.66 -1.84
C GLU A 236 0.56 23.02 -2.53
N TYR A 237 -0.33 23.83 -1.97
CA TYR A 237 -0.52 25.23 -2.33
C TYR A 237 0.12 26.11 -1.27
N THR A 238 1.04 26.98 -1.68
CA THR A 238 1.72 27.94 -0.82
C THR A 238 1.29 29.35 -1.16
N PHE A 239 0.76 30.05 -0.16
CA PHE A 239 0.35 31.45 -0.26
C PHE A 239 1.41 32.35 0.34
N LYS A 240 1.65 33.49 -0.31
CA LYS A 240 2.57 34.53 0.13
C LYS A 240 1.85 35.86 0.22
N GLY A 241 1.88 36.46 1.39
CA GLY A 241 1.29 37.75 1.72
C GLY A 241 2.33 38.73 2.21
N GLU A 242 1.93 39.57 3.19
CA GLU A 242 2.78 40.60 3.79
C GLU A 242 2.52 40.68 5.30
N SER A 243 3.58 40.70 6.11
CA SER A 243 3.45 40.81 7.55
C SER A 243 3.10 42.23 7.98
N ALA A 244 2.38 42.36 9.09
CA ALA A 244 2.12 43.60 9.79
C ALA A 244 1.84 43.32 11.27
N HIS A 245 1.91 44.37 12.11
CA HIS A 245 1.44 44.24 13.48
C HIS A 245 -0.09 44.09 13.48
N ALA A 246 -0.60 42.93 13.88
CA ALA A 246 -2.01 42.57 13.73
C ALA A 246 -2.99 43.51 14.46
N ALA A 247 -2.57 44.17 15.56
CA ALA A 247 -3.42 45.08 16.30
C ALA A 247 -3.17 46.58 15.95
N ALA A 248 -1.93 46.96 15.61
CA ALA A 248 -1.58 48.38 15.41
C ALA A 248 -1.86 48.86 14.00
N GLN A 249 -1.50 48.08 12.98
CA GLN A 249 -1.62 48.46 11.57
C GLN A 249 -1.97 47.24 10.68
N PRO A 250 -3.05 46.46 10.95
CA PRO A 250 -3.41 45.25 10.19
C PRO A 250 -3.65 45.53 8.70
N TRP A 251 -4.08 46.74 8.35
CA TRP A 251 -4.34 47.13 6.94
C TRP A 251 -3.06 47.19 6.07
N ARG A 252 -1.88 47.10 6.66
CA ARG A 252 -0.59 47.03 5.95
C ARG A 252 -0.21 45.58 5.63
N GLY A 253 -0.84 44.61 6.29
CA GLY A 253 -0.61 43.18 6.08
C GLY A 253 -1.52 42.59 5.02
N ARG A 254 -1.17 41.42 4.56
CA ARG A 254 -1.97 40.51 3.73
C ARG A 254 -1.75 39.10 4.27
N SER A 255 -2.80 38.52 4.88
CA SER A 255 -2.70 37.23 5.54
C SER A 255 -2.71 36.09 4.53
N ALA A 256 -1.62 35.34 4.47
CA ALA A 256 -1.55 34.11 3.70
C ALA A 256 -2.41 33.00 4.33
N LEU A 257 -2.62 33.02 5.65
CA LEU A 257 -3.49 32.06 6.33
C LEU A 257 -4.96 32.28 5.93
N ASP A 258 -5.41 33.52 5.82
CA ASP A 258 -6.78 33.79 5.35
C ASP A 258 -7.01 33.22 3.94
N ALA A 259 -5.99 33.23 3.08
CA ALA A 259 -6.06 32.61 1.76
C ALA A 259 -6.20 31.08 1.84
N VAL A 260 -5.47 30.44 2.73
CA VAL A 260 -5.61 28.99 2.99
C VAL A 260 -7.03 28.66 3.47
N GLU A 261 -7.55 29.42 4.44
CA GLU A 261 -8.89 29.22 4.99
C GLU A 261 -9.97 29.43 3.91
N MET A 262 -9.83 30.49 3.10
CA MET A 262 -10.76 30.76 2.01
C MET A 262 -10.76 29.67 0.93
N MET A 263 -9.59 29.11 0.62
CA MET A 263 -9.48 27.96 -0.29
C MET A 263 -10.19 26.74 0.29
N ASP A 264 -9.97 26.42 1.58
CA ASP A 264 -10.55 25.24 2.23
C ASP A 264 -12.08 25.36 2.35
N ILE A 265 -12.58 26.53 2.75
CA ILE A 265 -14.02 26.82 2.80
C ILE A 265 -14.64 26.68 1.39
N GLY A 266 -14.02 27.27 0.38
CA GLY A 266 -14.49 27.18 -1.00
C GLY A 266 -14.53 25.75 -1.52
N TRP A 267 -13.49 24.96 -1.21
CA TRP A 267 -13.44 23.54 -1.54
C TRP A 267 -14.57 22.75 -0.86
N ASN A 268 -14.83 22.99 0.43
CA ASN A 268 -15.87 22.31 1.17
C ASN A 268 -17.27 22.60 0.64
N PHE A 269 -17.54 23.82 0.17
CA PHE A 269 -18.80 24.15 -0.53
C PHE A 269 -18.88 23.50 -1.91
N ARG A 270 -17.75 23.37 -2.62
CA ARG A 270 -17.70 22.71 -3.93
C ARG A 270 -17.98 21.22 -3.86
N ARG A 271 -17.65 20.54 -2.76
CA ARG A 271 -17.84 19.08 -2.59
C ARG A 271 -19.27 18.62 -2.85
N GLU A 272 -20.27 19.44 -2.54
CA GLU A 272 -21.68 19.16 -2.78
C GLU A 272 -21.99 18.90 -4.27
N HIS A 273 -21.18 19.47 -5.16
CA HIS A 273 -21.38 19.43 -6.61
C HIS A 273 -20.34 18.56 -7.34
N LEU A 274 -19.62 17.72 -6.62
CA LEU A 274 -18.66 16.78 -7.20
C LEU A 274 -19.26 15.37 -7.28
N ARG A 275 -18.65 14.51 -8.09
CA ARG A 275 -19.08 13.10 -8.22
C ARG A 275 -19.03 12.37 -6.87
N LEU A 276 -19.86 11.33 -6.71
CA LEU A 276 -19.92 10.54 -5.48
C LEU A 276 -18.62 9.74 -5.21
N GLN A 277 -17.87 9.43 -6.26
CA GLN A 277 -16.61 8.69 -6.22
C GLN A 277 -15.46 9.52 -5.65
N GLN A 278 -15.51 10.85 -5.80
CA GLN A 278 -14.43 11.72 -5.38
C GLN A 278 -14.18 11.62 -3.87
N ARG A 279 -12.90 11.70 -3.49
CA ARG A 279 -12.45 11.92 -2.12
C ARG A 279 -11.38 13.00 -2.13
N SER A 280 -11.42 13.88 -1.13
CA SER A 280 -10.39 14.88 -0.95
C SER A 280 -10.11 15.10 0.54
N HIS A 281 -8.86 15.31 0.85
CA HIS A 281 -8.35 15.49 2.21
C HIS A 281 -7.36 16.64 2.19
N SER A 282 -7.25 17.37 3.30
CA SER A 282 -6.28 18.45 3.41
C SER A 282 -5.68 18.53 4.81
N VAL A 283 -4.46 19.07 4.88
CA VAL A 283 -3.83 19.49 6.11
C VAL A 283 -3.21 20.88 5.89
N ILE A 284 -3.32 21.77 6.88
CA ILE A 284 -2.58 23.02 6.90
C ILE A 284 -1.15 22.68 7.34
N VAL A 285 -0.18 22.87 6.43
CA VAL A 285 1.23 22.55 6.68
C VAL A 285 1.92 23.69 7.41
N ASN A 286 1.56 24.92 7.07
CA ASN A 286 2.04 26.13 7.72
C ASN A 286 0.88 27.13 7.89
N GLY A 287 0.62 27.58 9.12
CA GLY A 287 -0.43 28.55 9.46
C GLY A 287 0.10 29.89 10.00
N GLY A 288 1.42 30.12 9.98
CA GLY A 288 2.07 31.30 10.57
C GLY A 288 2.71 31.00 11.91
N ASP A 289 3.25 32.05 12.58
CA ASP A 289 4.10 31.88 13.75
C ASP A 289 3.39 32.24 15.06
N GLN A 290 2.80 33.46 15.16
CA GLN A 290 2.15 33.94 16.39
C GLN A 290 1.03 34.96 16.09
N PRO A 291 -0.01 35.07 16.94
CA PRO A 291 -1.24 35.81 16.63
C PRO A 291 -1.09 37.32 16.45
N ASN A 292 -0.03 37.94 16.96
CA ASN A 292 0.19 39.38 16.83
C ASN A 292 0.94 39.79 15.55
N VAL A 293 1.26 38.83 14.69
CA VAL A 293 1.89 39.05 13.38
C VAL A 293 0.95 38.51 12.30
N VAL A 294 0.56 39.35 11.33
CA VAL A 294 -0.19 38.89 10.15
C VAL A 294 0.67 37.86 9.40
N PRO A 295 0.19 36.61 9.18
CA PRO A 295 0.99 35.56 8.57
C PRO A 295 1.40 35.86 7.12
N PRO A 296 2.70 36.09 6.83
CA PRO A 296 3.15 36.37 5.46
C PRO A 296 3.27 35.14 4.58
N ASN A 297 3.33 33.94 5.17
CA ASN A 297 3.42 32.67 4.47
C ASN A 297 2.51 31.65 5.14
N ALA A 298 1.74 30.92 4.34
CA ALA A 298 0.94 29.79 4.78
C ALA A 298 0.85 28.76 3.65
N SER A 299 0.64 27.50 4.00
CA SER A 299 0.47 26.45 2.99
C SER A 299 -0.54 25.39 3.43
N VAL A 300 -1.22 24.82 2.45
CA VAL A 300 -2.18 23.71 2.61
C VAL A 300 -1.84 22.62 1.62
N TRP A 301 -1.86 21.38 2.09
CA TRP A 301 -1.59 20.20 1.31
C TRP A 301 -2.88 19.42 1.10
N TYR A 302 -3.25 19.15 -0.18
CA TYR A 302 -4.44 18.43 -0.63
C TYR A 302 -4.10 17.11 -1.28
N TYR A 303 -4.95 16.09 -1.05
CA TYR A 303 -5.13 14.90 -1.89
C TYR A 303 -6.44 15.03 -2.65
N PHE A 304 -6.38 14.95 -3.99
CA PHE A 304 -7.54 14.90 -4.88
C PHE A 304 -7.65 13.51 -5.48
N ARG A 305 -8.64 12.73 -5.06
CA ARG A 305 -8.82 11.31 -5.41
C ARG A 305 -10.05 11.11 -6.28
N GLU A 306 -9.90 10.33 -7.35
CA GLU A 306 -10.99 9.88 -8.22
C GLU A 306 -10.67 8.53 -8.87
N THR A 307 -11.65 7.95 -9.58
CA THR A 307 -11.58 6.60 -10.13
C THR A 307 -10.92 6.51 -11.50
N ASP A 308 -10.69 7.64 -12.18
CA ASP A 308 -10.03 7.70 -13.48
C ASP A 308 -9.20 8.97 -13.66
N TYR A 309 -8.31 8.94 -14.66
CA TYR A 309 -7.39 10.03 -14.97
C TYR A 309 -8.08 11.37 -15.23
N ALA A 310 -9.16 11.37 -16.02
CA ALA A 310 -9.81 12.60 -16.44
C ALA A 310 -10.42 13.34 -15.25
N HIS A 311 -11.10 12.63 -14.37
CA HIS A 311 -11.70 13.21 -13.17
C HIS A 311 -10.67 13.62 -12.11
N ILE A 312 -9.54 12.88 -11.97
CA ILE A 312 -8.44 13.32 -11.10
C ILE A 312 -7.88 14.67 -11.59
N LYS A 313 -7.69 14.79 -12.91
CA LYS A 313 -7.24 16.04 -13.55
C LYS A 313 -8.24 17.17 -13.34
N GLU A 314 -9.54 16.91 -13.52
CA GLU A 314 -10.61 17.88 -13.25
C GLU A 314 -10.57 18.40 -11.80
N LEU A 315 -10.43 17.49 -10.81
CA LEU A 315 -10.31 17.91 -9.40
C LEU A 315 -9.11 18.81 -9.17
N ARG A 316 -7.98 18.53 -9.81
CA ARG A 316 -6.79 19.39 -9.76
C ARG A 316 -7.08 20.77 -10.34
N GLU A 317 -7.71 20.86 -11.51
CA GLU A 317 -8.06 22.13 -12.16
C GLU A 317 -8.99 22.96 -11.30
N ILE A 318 -9.98 22.33 -10.65
CA ILE A 318 -10.86 22.98 -9.67
C ILE A 318 -10.06 23.51 -8.48
N GLY A 319 -9.13 22.71 -7.94
CA GLY A 319 -8.26 23.11 -6.83
C GLY A 319 -7.40 24.32 -7.19
N ASP A 320 -6.78 24.33 -8.37
CA ASP A 320 -5.96 25.43 -8.87
C ASP A 320 -6.80 26.72 -9.03
N ALA A 321 -8.00 26.62 -9.54
CA ALA A 321 -8.93 27.74 -9.67
C ALA A 321 -9.32 28.32 -8.30
N MET A 322 -9.59 27.47 -7.32
CA MET A 322 -9.90 27.89 -5.95
C MET A 322 -8.73 28.56 -5.26
N ALA A 323 -7.53 28.00 -5.38
CA ALA A 323 -6.32 28.61 -4.86
C ALA A 323 -6.10 30.02 -5.45
N LYS A 324 -6.31 30.16 -6.77
CA LYS A 324 -6.25 31.45 -7.46
C LYS A 324 -7.30 32.44 -6.94
N ALA A 325 -8.56 31.98 -6.78
CA ALA A 325 -9.64 32.82 -6.27
C ALA A 325 -9.34 33.28 -4.82
N ALA A 326 -8.86 32.39 -3.95
CA ALA A 326 -8.48 32.70 -2.59
C ALA A 326 -7.36 33.76 -2.53
N SER A 327 -6.33 33.60 -3.39
CA SER A 327 -5.25 34.60 -3.49
C SER A 327 -5.76 35.99 -3.93
N MET A 328 -6.73 36.03 -4.83
CA MET A 328 -7.35 37.29 -5.26
C MET A 328 -8.16 37.97 -4.15
N MET A 329 -8.94 37.18 -3.39
CA MET A 329 -9.74 37.70 -2.26
C MET A 329 -8.89 38.29 -1.15
N THR A 330 -7.72 37.74 -0.91
CA THR A 330 -6.81 38.13 0.18
C THR A 330 -5.66 39.01 -0.28
N ASN A 331 -5.60 39.32 -1.59
CA ASN A 331 -4.51 40.09 -2.20
C ASN A 331 -3.12 39.47 -1.90
N THR A 332 -3.02 38.13 -2.00
CA THR A 332 -1.80 37.34 -1.82
C THR A 332 -1.35 36.74 -3.15
N GLU A 333 -0.17 36.13 -3.18
CA GLU A 333 0.33 35.33 -4.30
C GLU A 333 0.16 33.84 -3.96
N VAL A 334 -0.10 32.99 -4.97
CA VAL A 334 -0.16 31.54 -4.79
C VAL A 334 0.74 30.81 -5.78
N THR A 335 1.45 29.79 -5.26
CA THR A 335 2.16 28.79 -6.05
C THR A 335 1.70 27.41 -5.65
N SER A 336 1.86 26.43 -6.54
CA SER A 336 1.58 25.03 -6.22
C SER A 336 2.70 24.11 -6.67
N ARG A 337 2.86 22.98 -5.97
CA ARG A 337 3.77 21.91 -6.36
C ARG A 337 3.13 20.54 -6.17
N ILE A 338 3.47 19.60 -7.04
CA ILE A 338 3.10 18.20 -6.90
C ILE A 338 4.05 17.56 -5.90
N LEU A 339 3.50 16.90 -4.88
CA LEU A 339 4.27 16.12 -3.91
C LEU A 339 4.22 14.63 -4.23
N GLY A 340 3.15 14.17 -4.89
CA GLY A 340 2.95 12.80 -5.28
C GLY A 340 1.79 12.64 -6.25
N ALA A 341 1.69 11.49 -6.88
CA ALA A 341 0.55 11.13 -7.71
C ALA A 341 0.46 9.61 -7.90
N ALA A 342 -0.73 9.12 -8.14
CA ALA A 342 -0.99 7.73 -8.48
C ALA A 342 -2.10 7.62 -9.53
N TRP A 343 -1.88 6.79 -10.55
CA TRP A 343 -2.94 6.36 -11.44
C TRP A 343 -3.84 5.31 -10.77
N PRO A 344 -5.14 5.23 -11.12
CA PRO A 344 -5.97 4.11 -10.70
C PRO A 344 -5.40 2.80 -11.24
N GLN A 345 -5.37 1.77 -10.39
CA GLN A 345 -4.78 0.47 -10.74
C GLN A 345 -5.56 -0.25 -11.84
N HIS A 346 -4.84 -0.96 -12.72
CA HIS A 346 -5.41 -1.93 -13.66
C HIS A 346 -4.53 -3.17 -13.73
N MET A 347 -4.90 -4.24 -13.03
CA MET A 347 -4.09 -5.45 -12.93
C MET A 347 -4.28 -6.39 -14.11
N ASN A 348 -3.22 -7.09 -14.50
CA ASN A 348 -3.19 -7.98 -15.65
C ASN A 348 -3.90 -9.30 -15.36
N LYS A 349 -4.86 -9.67 -16.22
CA LYS A 349 -5.69 -10.87 -16.04
C LYS A 349 -4.88 -12.16 -16.07
N THR A 350 -4.04 -12.35 -17.08
CA THR A 350 -3.27 -13.60 -17.24
C THR A 350 -2.33 -13.83 -16.07
N VAL A 351 -1.64 -12.76 -15.62
CA VAL A 351 -0.71 -12.85 -14.48
C VAL A 351 -1.48 -13.18 -13.20
N ALA A 352 -2.63 -12.53 -12.97
CA ALA A 352 -3.48 -12.79 -11.80
C ALA A 352 -4.05 -14.22 -11.79
N GLU A 353 -4.52 -14.73 -12.93
CA GLU A 353 -5.03 -16.09 -13.06
C GLU A 353 -3.93 -17.14 -12.81
N THR A 354 -2.71 -16.89 -13.28
CA THR A 354 -1.53 -17.74 -13.02
C THR A 354 -1.16 -17.72 -11.53
N MET A 355 -1.10 -16.53 -10.93
CA MET A 355 -0.82 -16.36 -9.50
C MET A 355 -1.89 -17.04 -8.64
N TYR A 356 -3.17 -16.94 -9.03
CA TYR A 356 -4.26 -17.55 -8.27
C TYR A 356 -4.19 -19.08 -8.24
N THR A 357 -3.76 -19.72 -9.33
CA THR A 357 -3.48 -21.16 -9.33
C THR A 357 -2.43 -21.52 -8.25
N ASN A 358 -1.40 -20.72 -8.10
CA ASN A 358 -0.37 -20.92 -7.07
C ASN A 358 -0.90 -20.61 -5.66
N ILE A 359 -1.79 -19.64 -5.51
CA ILE A 359 -2.53 -19.38 -4.26
C ILE A 359 -3.34 -20.61 -3.84
N GLN A 360 -4.06 -21.24 -4.77
CA GLN A 360 -4.82 -22.48 -4.51
C GLN A 360 -3.92 -23.65 -4.10
N ASN A 361 -2.74 -23.77 -4.73
CA ASN A 361 -1.78 -24.83 -4.41
C ASN A 361 -1.13 -24.69 -3.04
N ILE A 362 -0.89 -23.46 -2.58
CA ILE A 362 -0.25 -23.17 -1.28
C ILE A 362 -1.29 -23.14 -0.16
N GLY A 363 -2.42 -22.47 -0.37
CA GLY A 363 -3.42 -22.24 0.64
C GLY A 363 -2.96 -21.30 1.76
N LEU A 364 -3.81 -21.13 2.77
CA LEU A 364 -3.49 -20.30 3.93
C LEU A 364 -2.50 -20.99 4.87
N PRO A 365 -1.68 -20.21 5.60
CA PRO A 365 -0.86 -20.75 6.69
C PRO A 365 -1.73 -21.43 7.76
N LYS A 366 -1.14 -22.36 8.50
CA LYS A 366 -1.76 -22.92 9.70
C LYS A 366 -1.58 -21.95 10.86
N TRP A 367 -2.66 -21.34 11.27
CA TRP A 367 -2.69 -20.49 12.45
C TRP A 367 -2.74 -21.37 13.71
N ASP A 368 -1.95 -21.04 14.72
CA ASP A 368 -2.04 -21.68 16.01
C ASP A 368 -2.95 -20.89 16.97
N ASP A 369 -3.18 -21.44 18.18
CA ASP A 369 -4.06 -20.83 19.17
C ASP A 369 -3.57 -19.46 19.65
N ALA A 370 -2.26 -19.23 19.67
CA ALA A 370 -1.68 -17.95 20.03
C ALA A 370 -1.98 -16.86 18.99
N ASP A 371 -1.86 -17.20 17.69
CA ASP A 371 -2.22 -16.31 16.57
C ASP A 371 -3.69 -15.91 16.63
N VAL A 372 -4.57 -16.89 16.79
CA VAL A 372 -6.03 -16.67 16.89
C VAL A 372 -6.39 -15.86 18.13
N THR A 373 -5.69 -16.09 19.25
CA THR A 373 -5.90 -15.34 20.50
C THR A 373 -5.52 -13.87 20.32
N LEU A 374 -4.38 -13.57 19.69
CA LEU A 374 -3.99 -12.19 19.38
C LEU A 374 -5.04 -11.52 18.49
N ALA A 375 -5.42 -12.20 17.39
CA ALA A 375 -6.36 -11.65 16.43
C ALA A 375 -7.72 -11.31 17.07
N LYS A 376 -8.30 -12.24 17.82
CA LYS A 376 -9.56 -11.99 18.55
C LYS A 376 -9.39 -10.96 19.67
N GLY A 377 -8.23 -10.92 20.33
CA GLY A 377 -7.94 -9.96 21.39
C GLY A 377 -7.97 -8.53 20.89
N ILE A 378 -7.26 -8.21 19.79
CA ILE A 378 -7.29 -6.87 19.21
C ILE A 378 -8.65 -6.52 18.60
N GLN A 379 -9.34 -7.47 17.95
CA GLN A 379 -10.69 -7.24 17.44
C GLN A 379 -11.66 -6.88 18.57
N ARG A 380 -11.54 -7.54 19.73
CA ARG A 380 -12.31 -7.20 20.93
C ARG A 380 -11.97 -5.81 21.46
N GLU A 381 -10.68 -5.47 21.58
CA GLU A 381 -10.19 -4.15 22.04
C GLU A 381 -10.78 -3.03 21.17
N LEU A 382 -10.81 -3.24 19.86
CA LEU A 382 -11.36 -2.29 18.89
C LEU A 382 -12.89 -2.38 18.72
N LYS A 383 -13.57 -3.20 19.53
CA LYS A 383 -15.02 -3.43 19.43
C LYS A 383 -15.48 -3.89 18.04
N GLN A 384 -14.64 -4.68 17.38
CA GLN A 384 -14.93 -5.28 16.08
C GLN A 384 -15.41 -6.74 16.25
N PRO A 385 -16.09 -7.32 15.25
CA PRO A 385 -16.43 -8.74 15.24
C PRO A 385 -15.17 -9.61 15.41
N GLN A 386 -15.18 -10.51 16.39
CA GLN A 386 -14.05 -11.38 16.74
C GLN A 386 -13.96 -12.58 15.78
N ILE A 387 -13.77 -12.32 14.51
CA ILE A 387 -13.69 -13.36 13.46
C ILE A 387 -12.35 -14.12 13.45
N GLY A 388 -11.33 -13.61 14.16
CA GLY A 388 -9.99 -14.17 14.15
C GLY A 388 -9.24 -13.88 12.85
N LEU A 389 -8.51 -14.88 12.35
CA LEU A 389 -7.75 -14.82 11.10
C LEU A 389 -8.51 -15.49 9.95
N ALA A 390 -8.10 -15.23 8.70
CA ALA A 390 -8.69 -15.83 7.52
C ALA A 390 -8.60 -17.38 7.57
N THR A 391 -9.70 -18.06 7.23
CA THR A 391 -9.81 -19.52 7.16
C THR A 391 -9.99 -20.06 5.73
N GLN A 392 -10.20 -19.16 4.77
CA GLN A 392 -10.35 -19.47 3.35
C GLN A 392 -9.58 -18.43 2.54
N ILE A 393 -8.95 -18.86 1.45
CA ILE A 393 -8.28 -17.96 0.50
C ILE A 393 -9.28 -16.98 -0.14
N GLY A 394 -8.79 -15.82 -0.59
CA GLY A 394 -9.58 -14.86 -1.36
C GLY A 394 -10.07 -15.45 -2.68
N GLN A 395 -11.16 -14.92 -3.20
CA GLN A 395 -11.66 -15.28 -4.54
C GLN A 395 -10.93 -14.48 -5.61
N LEU A 396 -10.66 -15.09 -6.76
CA LEU A 396 -10.17 -14.38 -7.93
C LEU A 396 -11.28 -13.51 -8.52
N ARG A 397 -11.17 -12.21 -8.32
CA ARG A 397 -12.17 -11.24 -8.78
C ARG A 397 -11.62 -10.39 -9.91
N GLY A 398 -12.45 -10.18 -10.94
CA GLY A 398 -12.20 -9.24 -12.01
C GLY A 398 -12.56 -7.81 -11.62
N GLY A 399 -12.14 -6.88 -12.47
CA GLY A 399 -12.41 -5.47 -12.30
C GLY A 399 -13.89 -5.13 -12.22
N LEU A 400 -14.17 -4.00 -11.63
CA LEU A 400 -15.48 -3.37 -11.60
C LEU A 400 -15.61 -2.41 -12.78
N ASP A 401 -16.84 -2.17 -13.23
CA ASP A 401 -17.15 -1.03 -14.07
C ASP A 401 -16.71 0.25 -13.31
N PRO A 402 -16.02 1.21 -13.96
CA PRO A 402 -15.62 2.46 -13.32
C PRO A 402 -16.78 3.20 -12.65
N GLU A 403 -17.98 3.16 -13.21
CA GLU A 403 -19.17 3.78 -12.62
C GLU A 403 -19.66 3.07 -11.36
N GLN A 404 -19.32 1.80 -11.16
CA GLN A 404 -19.64 1.02 -9.97
C GLN A 404 -18.56 1.14 -8.88
N ASN A 405 -17.39 1.67 -9.22
CA ASN A 405 -16.32 1.93 -8.28
C ASN A 405 -16.67 3.16 -7.42
N MET A 406 -17.03 2.94 -6.18
CA MET A 406 -17.39 4.00 -5.22
C MET A 406 -16.17 4.57 -4.47
N GLY A 407 -14.99 4.46 -5.04
CA GLY A 407 -13.74 4.91 -4.45
C GLY A 407 -13.10 3.85 -3.57
N GLY A 408 -11.97 4.20 -2.95
CA GLY A 408 -11.17 3.32 -2.11
C GLY A 408 -9.80 3.95 -1.83
N PRO A 409 -8.84 3.17 -1.29
CA PRO A 409 -7.46 3.61 -1.15
C PRO A 409 -6.82 3.84 -2.53
N SER A 410 -5.73 4.56 -2.55
CA SER A 410 -4.85 4.69 -3.72
C SER A 410 -3.51 4.05 -3.38
N ASP A 411 -2.85 3.52 -4.39
CA ASP A 411 -1.49 2.99 -4.31
C ASP A 411 -0.81 3.36 -5.64
N ASP A 412 0.40 3.89 -5.58
CA ASP A 412 1.11 4.34 -6.77
C ASP A 412 1.65 3.20 -7.65
N ILE A 413 1.40 1.91 -7.26
CA ILE A 413 1.54 0.76 -8.18
C ILE A 413 0.63 0.90 -9.42
N GLY A 414 -0.39 1.75 -9.34
CA GLY A 414 -1.20 2.14 -10.48
C GLY A 414 -0.34 2.61 -11.66
N ASP A 415 0.61 3.51 -11.43
CA ASP A 415 1.52 4.00 -12.45
C ASP A 415 2.30 2.87 -13.13
N VAL A 416 2.79 1.90 -12.35
CA VAL A 416 3.50 0.72 -12.88
C VAL A 416 2.56 -0.16 -13.70
N SER A 417 1.35 -0.41 -13.19
CA SER A 417 0.37 -1.28 -13.85
C SER A 417 -0.04 -0.80 -15.25
N TRP A 418 0.03 0.50 -15.51
CA TRP A 418 -0.24 1.09 -16.84
C TRP A 418 0.98 1.12 -17.78
N ASN A 419 2.14 0.64 -17.33
CA ASN A 419 3.38 0.63 -18.10
C ASN A 419 3.93 -0.79 -18.36
N VAL A 420 3.54 -1.77 -17.53
CA VAL A 420 3.97 -3.17 -17.67
C VAL A 420 2.87 -4.11 -17.14
N PRO A 421 2.68 -5.31 -17.73
CA PRO A 421 1.77 -6.32 -17.18
C PRO A 421 2.05 -6.59 -15.71
N THR A 422 1.14 -6.20 -14.81
CA THR A 422 1.34 -6.25 -13.36
C THR A 422 0.20 -7.01 -12.69
N ALA A 423 0.50 -7.79 -11.65
CA ALA A 423 -0.47 -8.30 -10.67
C ALA A 423 0.06 -8.10 -9.26
N THR A 424 -0.85 -7.81 -8.32
CA THR A 424 -0.53 -7.62 -6.90
C THR A 424 -1.01 -8.81 -6.09
N LEU A 425 -0.06 -9.50 -5.44
CA LEU A 425 -0.34 -10.55 -4.45
C LEU A 425 -0.70 -9.91 -3.11
N GLY A 426 -1.92 -10.11 -2.62
CA GLY A 426 -2.25 -9.91 -1.22
C GLY A 426 -1.82 -11.13 -0.41
N TYR A 427 -1.01 -10.96 0.65
CA TYR A 427 -0.55 -12.06 1.50
C TYR A 427 -0.96 -11.85 2.95
N PRO A 428 -1.28 -12.94 3.72
CA PRO A 428 -1.98 -12.85 5.00
C PRO A 428 -1.01 -12.59 6.16
N ALA A 429 -0.38 -11.40 6.18
CA ALA A 429 0.53 -10.99 7.26
C ALA A 429 -0.13 -10.05 8.29
N ASN A 430 -1.40 -9.71 8.11
CA ASN A 430 -2.16 -8.86 9.02
C ASN A 430 -3.44 -9.52 9.53
N ILE A 431 -4.05 -8.90 10.53
CA ILE A 431 -5.32 -9.31 11.15
C ILE A 431 -6.47 -8.58 10.44
N PRO A 432 -7.58 -9.27 10.09
CA PRO A 432 -8.72 -8.62 9.45
C PRO A 432 -9.49 -7.68 10.38
N ASN A 433 -10.21 -6.72 9.79
CA ASN A 433 -11.06 -5.73 10.49
C ASN A 433 -10.29 -4.75 11.39
N LEU A 434 -9.01 -4.53 11.15
CA LEU A 434 -8.27 -3.44 11.78
C LEU A 434 -8.44 -2.14 10.98
N PRO A 435 -8.37 -0.95 11.63
CA PRO A 435 -8.33 0.31 10.91
C PRO A 435 -7.00 0.45 10.16
N GLY A 436 -7.05 0.82 8.88
CA GLY A 436 -5.84 1.16 8.10
C GLY A 436 -5.16 2.42 8.66
N HIS A 437 -3.85 2.59 8.38
CA HIS A 437 -3.02 3.72 8.82
C HIS A 437 -3.17 4.01 10.32
N ASN A 438 -3.02 2.96 11.13
CA ASN A 438 -3.26 3.03 12.58
C ASN A 438 -2.30 2.08 13.31
N TRP A 439 -1.92 2.43 14.55
CA TRP A 439 -1.10 1.59 15.43
C TRP A 439 -1.57 0.12 15.50
N ALA A 440 -2.89 -0.10 15.40
CA ALA A 440 -3.45 -1.45 15.50
C ALA A 440 -2.96 -2.38 14.37
N ASN A 441 -2.70 -1.84 13.18
CA ASN A 441 -2.14 -2.63 12.08
C ASN A 441 -0.70 -3.08 12.34
N ALA A 442 0.10 -2.31 13.11
CA ALA A 442 1.48 -2.69 13.44
C ALA A 442 1.58 -3.91 14.39
N ILE A 443 0.49 -4.27 15.07
CA ILE A 443 0.48 -5.33 16.08
C ILE A 443 0.93 -6.68 15.53
N ALA A 444 0.53 -7.03 14.30
CA ALA A 444 0.85 -8.33 13.70
C ALA A 444 2.23 -8.38 13.03
N MET A 445 2.82 -7.23 12.67
CA MET A 445 3.84 -7.09 11.62
C MET A 445 5.23 -7.66 11.94
N ALA A 446 5.54 -7.95 13.20
CA ALA A 446 6.74 -8.69 13.63
C ALA A 446 6.36 -9.84 14.59
N THR A 447 5.32 -10.60 14.22
CA THR A 447 4.79 -11.73 14.97
C THR A 447 4.72 -12.99 14.11
N PRO A 448 4.48 -14.17 14.71
CA PRO A 448 4.25 -15.39 13.95
C PRO A 448 3.18 -15.30 12.87
N ILE A 449 2.17 -14.40 13.00
CA ILE A 449 1.16 -14.14 11.96
C ILE A 449 1.85 -13.63 10.70
N ALA A 450 2.62 -12.53 10.80
CA ALA A 450 3.34 -11.97 9.67
C ALA A 450 4.36 -12.95 9.09
N HIS A 451 5.14 -13.63 9.94
CA HIS A 451 6.18 -14.59 9.50
C HIS A 451 5.59 -15.74 8.67
N LYS A 452 4.46 -16.31 9.10
CA LYS A 452 3.73 -17.36 8.37
C LYS A 452 3.13 -16.83 7.07
N GLY A 453 2.52 -15.64 7.11
CA GLY A 453 1.92 -15.00 5.95
C GLY A 453 2.94 -14.66 4.86
N VAL A 454 4.09 -14.11 5.25
CA VAL A 454 5.21 -13.81 4.34
C VAL A 454 5.78 -15.08 3.72
N THR A 455 5.96 -16.14 4.50
CA THR A 455 6.43 -17.43 3.97
C THR A 455 5.45 -18.01 2.93
N ALA A 456 4.15 -17.95 3.19
CA ALA A 456 3.13 -18.39 2.23
C ALA A 456 3.15 -17.52 0.96
N GLY A 457 3.22 -16.21 1.10
CA GLY A 457 3.32 -15.26 -0.02
C GLY A 457 4.57 -15.48 -0.87
N ALA A 458 5.74 -15.71 -0.24
CA ALA A 458 7.00 -15.99 -0.94
C ALA A 458 6.90 -17.25 -1.80
N LYS A 459 6.23 -18.31 -1.31
CA LYS A 459 5.97 -19.53 -2.10
C LYS A 459 5.13 -19.23 -3.34
N VAL A 460 4.05 -18.45 -3.20
CA VAL A 460 3.18 -18.06 -4.32
C VAL A 460 3.96 -17.24 -5.35
N GLN A 461 4.73 -16.23 -4.90
CA GLN A 461 5.56 -15.41 -5.80
C GLN A 461 6.57 -16.27 -6.56
N ALA A 462 7.33 -17.10 -5.86
CA ALA A 462 8.34 -17.97 -6.46
C ALA A 462 7.75 -18.95 -7.48
N MET A 463 6.62 -19.60 -7.14
CA MET A 463 5.93 -20.51 -8.06
C MET A 463 5.42 -19.76 -9.30
N THR A 464 4.94 -18.53 -9.14
CA THR A 464 4.49 -17.69 -10.26
C THR A 464 5.67 -17.30 -11.15
N VAL A 465 6.83 -16.99 -10.57
CA VAL A 465 8.07 -16.74 -11.34
C VAL A 465 8.48 -17.99 -12.14
N ILE A 466 8.42 -19.18 -11.54
CA ILE A 466 8.73 -20.45 -12.26
C ILE A 466 7.77 -20.67 -13.43
N ASP A 467 6.45 -20.43 -13.24
CA ASP A 467 5.48 -20.50 -14.35
C ASP A 467 5.90 -19.55 -15.50
N LEU A 468 6.20 -18.28 -15.20
CA LEU A 468 6.56 -17.28 -16.20
C LEU A 468 7.91 -17.56 -16.91
N LEU A 469 8.89 -18.12 -16.20
CA LEU A 469 10.19 -18.51 -16.78
C LEU A 469 10.07 -19.70 -17.74
N MET A 470 9.21 -20.66 -17.42
CA MET A 470 9.14 -21.93 -18.16
C MET A 470 7.96 -22.03 -19.12
N ARG A 471 7.05 -21.06 -19.08
CA ARG A 471 5.83 -21.04 -19.91
C ARG A 471 5.75 -19.71 -20.66
N PRO A 472 6.52 -19.53 -21.73
CA PRO A 472 6.59 -18.29 -22.50
C PRO A 472 5.24 -17.85 -23.07
N GLU A 473 4.31 -18.80 -23.26
CA GLU A 473 2.93 -18.49 -23.68
C GLU A 473 2.18 -17.62 -22.66
N LEU A 474 2.48 -17.74 -21.36
CA LEU A 474 1.87 -16.89 -20.32
C LEU A 474 2.37 -15.47 -20.39
N VAL A 475 3.67 -15.26 -20.65
CA VAL A 475 4.25 -13.93 -20.85
C VAL A 475 3.66 -13.27 -22.10
N GLN A 476 3.49 -14.05 -23.19
CA GLN A 476 2.86 -13.54 -24.40
C GLN A 476 1.39 -13.17 -24.15
N GLN A 477 0.61 -14.01 -23.51
CA GLN A 477 -0.80 -13.73 -23.16
C GLN A 477 -0.93 -12.52 -22.23
N ALA A 478 -0.03 -12.36 -21.27
CA ALA A 478 0.00 -11.18 -20.39
C ALA A 478 0.25 -9.90 -21.21
N SER A 479 1.19 -9.94 -22.15
CA SER A 479 1.49 -8.84 -23.06
C SER A 479 0.32 -8.53 -24.00
N ASP A 480 -0.38 -9.56 -24.49
CA ASP A 480 -1.53 -9.41 -25.38
C ASP A 480 -2.71 -8.78 -24.65
N TYR A 481 -3.02 -9.23 -23.43
CA TYR A 481 -4.02 -8.59 -22.57
C TYR A 481 -3.67 -7.12 -22.31
N PHE A 482 -2.42 -6.84 -21.95
CA PHE A 482 -1.93 -5.49 -21.68
C PHE A 482 -2.15 -4.56 -22.88
N ARG A 483 -1.75 -4.98 -24.09
CA ARG A 483 -1.82 -4.14 -25.31
C ARG A 483 -3.22 -4.05 -25.89
N ASN A 484 -3.95 -5.16 -25.93
CA ASN A 484 -5.20 -5.28 -26.69
C ASN A 484 -6.47 -5.08 -25.84
N VAL A 485 -6.35 -5.14 -24.51
CA VAL A 485 -7.46 -4.93 -23.58
C VAL A 485 -7.17 -3.72 -22.69
N GLN A 486 -6.15 -3.81 -21.85
CA GLN A 486 -5.87 -2.82 -20.83
C GLN A 486 -5.52 -1.44 -21.40
N THR A 487 -4.55 -1.38 -22.32
CA THR A 487 -4.04 -0.12 -22.88
C THR A 487 -4.53 0.16 -24.29
N LYS A 488 -5.60 -0.53 -24.75
CA LYS A 488 -6.15 -0.34 -26.08
C LYS A 488 -6.67 1.08 -26.28
N ASP A 489 -7.55 1.52 -25.41
CA ASP A 489 -8.29 2.77 -25.54
C ASP A 489 -7.74 3.89 -24.63
N GLN A 490 -7.06 3.51 -23.54
CA GLN A 490 -6.45 4.42 -22.57
C GLN A 490 -4.93 4.22 -22.54
N LYS A 491 -4.16 5.29 -22.71
CA LYS A 491 -2.69 5.28 -22.54
C LYS A 491 -2.32 5.99 -21.26
N TYR A 492 -1.23 5.54 -20.65
CA TYR A 492 -0.65 6.24 -19.50
C TYR A 492 -0.18 7.64 -19.89
N ILE A 493 -0.58 8.61 -19.09
CA ILE A 493 -0.15 10.00 -19.18
C ILE A 493 0.34 10.39 -17.78
N PRO A 494 1.63 10.71 -17.58
CA PRO A 494 2.13 11.07 -16.27
C PRO A 494 1.42 12.31 -15.72
N PHE A 495 1.13 12.30 -14.42
CA PHE A 495 0.64 13.49 -13.72
C PHE A 495 1.73 14.51 -13.44
N ILE A 496 3.00 14.08 -13.53
CA ILE A 496 4.18 14.95 -13.35
C ILE A 496 4.74 15.39 -14.70
N SER A 497 5.37 16.56 -14.70
CA SER A 497 6.15 17.07 -15.82
C SER A 497 7.65 16.75 -15.63
N ASP A 498 8.46 17.01 -16.67
CA ASP A 498 9.92 16.85 -16.57
C ASP A 498 10.59 17.78 -15.53
N LYS A 499 9.89 18.84 -15.12
CA LYS A 499 10.38 19.81 -14.12
C LYS A 499 10.12 19.37 -12.69
N ASP A 500 9.13 18.52 -12.46
CA ASP A 500 8.77 18.06 -11.13
C ASP A 500 9.86 17.14 -10.56
N GLN A 501 10.17 17.31 -9.29
CA GLN A 501 11.20 16.55 -8.57
C GLN A 501 10.59 15.84 -7.37
N PRO A 502 11.13 14.69 -6.96
CA PRO A 502 10.71 14.02 -5.72
C PRO A 502 10.83 14.94 -4.52
N ALA A 503 9.86 14.88 -3.62
CA ALA A 503 9.78 15.73 -2.44
C ALA A 503 10.64 15.18 -1.28
N LEU A 504 11.94 15.02 -1.50
CA LEU A 504 12.89 14.32 -0.62
C LEU A 504 12.96 14.86 0.81
N TRP A 505 12.61 16.14 1.02
CA TRP A 505 12.59 16.79 2.35
C TRP A 505 11.43 16.34 3.25
N LEU A 506 10.44 15.66 2.68
CA LEU A 506 9.31 15.18 3.48
C LEU A 506 9.82 14.19 4.52
N ASN A 507 9.24 14.28 5.72
CA ASN A 507 9.56 13.44 6.87
C ASN A 507 10.96 13.62 7.52
N GLU A 508 11.89 14.40 6.94
CA GLU A 508 13.22 14.65 7.53
C GLU A 508 13.14 15.03 9.01
N LYS A 509 12.36 16.07 9.35
CA LYS A 509 12.24 16.55 10.73
C LYS A 509 11.67 15.50 11.69
N ILE A 510 10.78 14.64 11.22
CA ILE A 510 10.21 13.58 12.05
C ILE A 510 11.29 12.53 12.33
N MET A 511 12.03 12.11 11.30
CA MET A 511 13.10 11.12 11.45
C MET A 511 14.32 11.69 12.21
N GLU A 512 14.66 12.96 12.06
CA GLU A 512 15.65 13.64 12.90
C GLU A 512 15.28 13.60 14.39
N LYS A 513 13.99 13.78 14.71
CA LYS A 513 13.49 13.74 16.08
C LYS A 513 13.51 12.34 16.69
N TYR A 514 12.98 11.33 15.97
CA TYR A 514 12.75 10.01 16.54
C TYR A 514 13.83 8.98 16.19
N GLY A 515 14.51 9.11 15.05
CA GLY A 515 15.50 8.17 14.55
C GLY A 515 16.61 7.80 15.55
N PRO A 516 17.21 8.77 16.28
CA PRO A 516 18.25 8.44 17.27
C PRO A 516 17.78 7.51 18.40
N GLU A 517 16.54 7.63 18.86
CA GLU A 517 15.97 6.73 19.89
C GLU A 517 15.55 5.39 19.30
N MET A 518 14.95 5.40 18.11
CA MET A 518 14.56 4.18 17.39
C MET A 518 15.77 3.29 17.11
N LYS A 519 16.90 3.88 16.72
CA LYS A 519 18.16 3.16 16.43
C LYS A 519 18.68 2.34 17.60
N LYS A 520 18.40 2.73 18.84
CA LYS A 520 18.80 1.97 20.05
C LYS A 520 18.00 0.68 20.20
N LEU A 521 16.87 0.57 19.52
CA LEU A 521 15.93 -0.54 19.60
C LEU A 521 15.91 -1.41 18.33
N TYR A 522 16.80 -1.16 17.38
CA TYR A 522 16.90 -1.99 16.18
C TYR A 522 17.16 -3.46 16.54
N TYR A 523 16.49 -4.36 15.83
CA TYR A 523 16.59 -5.78 16.07
C TYR A 523 18.03 -6.29 15.87
N ASP A 524 18.51 -7.09 16.82
CA ASP A 524 19.83 -7.72 16.78
C ASP A 524 19.69 -9.25 16.69
N PRO A 525 19.66 -9.82 15.47
CA PRO A 525 19.49 -11.26 15.27
C PRO A 525 20.68 -12.10 15.77
N THR A 526 21.79 -11.48 16.16
CA THR A 526 22.94 -12.20 16.74
C THR A 526 22.73 -12.53 18.22
N LYS A 527 21.83 -11.81 18.90
CA LYS A 527 21.54 -11.97 20.32
C LYS A 527 20.14 -12.56 20.59
N TYR A 528 19.17 -12.25 19.73
CA TYR A 528 17.78 -12.63 19.94
C TYR A 528 17.24 -13.37 18.72
N LYS A 529 16.39 -14.37 18.96
CA LYS A 529 15.78 -15.15 17.87
C LYS A 529 14.69 -14.38 17.12
N THR A 530 13.96 -13.51 17.83
CA THR A 530 12.87 -12.69 17.30
C THR A 530 12.91 -11.29 17.91
N TYR A 531 12.28 -10.34 17.26
CA TYR A 531 12.14 -9.00 17.82
C TYR A 531 11.25 -8.98 19.08
N LEU A 532 10.26 -9.87 19.15
CA LEU A 532 9.46 -10.08 20.37
C LEU A 532 10.35 -10.46 21.57
N GLU A 533 11.29 -11.36 21.36
CA GLU A 533 12.25 -11.76 22.40
C GLU A 533 13.12 -10.59 22.86
N GLN A 534 13.64 -9.80 21.92
CA GLN A 534 14.42 -8.60 22.23
C GLN A 534 13.65 -7.58 23.06
N LEU A 535 12.37 -7.37 22.72
CA LEU A 535 11.48 -6.44 23.45
C LEU A 535 10.94 -7.04 24.76
N GLY A 536 11.23 -8.30 25.10
CA GLY A 536 10.71 -8.98 26.27
C GLY A 536 9.19 -9.21 26.24
N ILE A 537 8.60 -9.30 25.06
CA ILE A 537 7.16 -9.43 24.88
C ILE A 537 6.75 -10.91 24.89
N LYS A 538 5.82 -11.26 25.79
CA LYS A 538 5.17 -12.57 25.76
C LYS A 538 4.08 -12.59 24.68
N TYR A 539 4.21 -13.48 23.72
CA TYR A 539 3.24 -13.62 22.63
C TYR A 539 2.18 -14.70 22.92
N PRO A 540 0.86 -14.41 22.79
CA PRO A 540 0.29 -13.07 22.64
C PRO A 540 0.11 -12.37 23.99
N THR A 541 0.09 -11.05 24.02
CA THR A 541 -0.31 -10.25 25.17
C THR A 541 -1.65 -9.56 24.86
N VAL A 542 -2.74 -9.98 25.49
CA VAL A 542 -4.10 -9.46 25.29
C VAL A 542 -4.79 -9.18 26.62
N ARG A 543 -5.80 -8.29 26.62
CA ARG A 543 -6.66 -7.97 27.77
C ARG A 543 -7.94 -8.78 27.73
#